data_66f711ca78feb8f85b55f368b54c4063
#
_entry.id   66f711ca78feb8f85b55f368b54c4063
#
_cell.length_a   1.000
_cell.length_b   1.000
_cell.length_c   1.000
_cell.angle_alpha   90.00
_cell.angle_beta   90.00
_cell.angle_gamma   90.00
#
_symmetry.space_group_name_H-M   'P 1'
#
loop_
_entity.id
_entity.type
_entity.pdbx_description
1 polymer ?
#
loop_
_entity_poly.entity_id
_entity_poly.type
_entity_poly.pdbx_seq_one_letter_code
_entity_poly.pdbx_strand_id
1 'polypeptide(L)'
;MEHDANGTEMRERQWGIENTISLAFRTAHLLTASVHQAEIAVLKAIESFDPDGDSEQTLFQAAMHAAVHGPVDVKLQSASSQPASFVPVELQSVLDLSQDLRRCFVLRVLVGMSRQACARWLRLTVCSVDHYTCAALQCLAEFGP
;
A
#
# COMPACT_ATOMS: atom_id res chain seq x y z
N MET A 1 -16.12 -26.94 26.51
CA MET A 1 -15.01 -27.07 25.58
C MET A 1 -15.25 -26.40 24.23
N GLU A 2 -16.49 -26.38 23.77
CA GLU A 2 -16.82 -25.74 22.47
C GLU A 2 -16.73 -24.23 22.48
N HIS A 3 -16.84 -23.58 23.64
CA HIS A 3 -16.78 -22.12 23.77
C HIS A 3 -15.38 -21.55 23.59
N ASP A 4 -14.35 -22.31 23.90
CA ASP A 4 -12.96 -21.83 23.78
C ASP A 4 -12.50 -21.77 22.31
N ALA A 5 -12.98 -22.67 21.46
CA ALA A 5 -12.63 -22.69 20.04
C ALA A 5 -13.16 -21.45 19.31
N ASN A 6 -14.38 -21.01 19.61
CA ASN A 6 -14.98 -19.84 18.99
C ASN A 6 -14.28 -18.55 19.42
N GLY A 7 -13.88 -18.45 20.66
CA GLY A 7 -13.16 -17.30 21.18
C GLY A 7 -11.77 -17.16 20.55
N THR A 8 -11.11 -18.28 20.31
CA THR A 8 -9.78 -18.28 19.67
C THR A 8 -9.87 -17.87 18.20
N GLU A 9 -10.86 -18.38 17.46
CA GLU A 9 -11.07 -18.01 16.06
C GLU A 9 -11.38 -16.52 15.90
N MET A 10 -12.19 -15.95 16.78
CA MET A 10 -12.51 -14.52 16.76
C MET A 10 -11.27 -13.66 17.05
N ARG A 11 -10.42 -14.07 17.97
CA ARG A 11 -9.18 -13.38 18.28
C ARG A 11 -8.20 -13.44 17.12
N GLU A 12 -8.08 -14.60 16.48
CA GLU A 12 -7.21 -14.77 15.31
C GLU A 12 -7.68 -13.91 14.14
N ARG A 13 -8.99 -13.85 13.90
CA ARG A 13 -9.56 -12.99 12.86
C ARG A 13 -9.30 -11.51 13.15
N GLN A 14 -9.54 -11.08 14.37
CA GLN A 14 -9.31 -9.69 14.77
C GLN A 14 -7.84 -9.32 14.64
N TRP A 15 -6.94 -10.21 15.05
CA TRP A 15 -5.50 -9.99 14.95
C TRP A 15 -5.07 -9.91 13.47
N GLY A 16 -5.62 -10.78 12.63
CA GLY A 16 -5.36 -10.75 11.19
C GLY A 16 -5.82 -9.47 10.54
N ILE A 17 -6.99 -8.96 10.92
CA ILE A 17 -7.52 -7.70 10.40
C ILE A 17 -6.64 -6.53 10.83
N GLU A 18 -6.24 -6.47 12.10
CA GLU A 18 -5.36 -5.42 12.60
C GLU A 18 -4.01 -5.42 11.89
N ASN A 19 -3.42 -6.59 11.67
CA ASN A 19 -2.18 -6.73 10.91
C ASN A 19 -2.35 -6.28 9.47
N THR A 20 -3.47 -6.63 8.85
CA THR A 20 -3.78 -6.22 7.48
C THR A 20 -3.92 -4.71 7.37
N ILE A 21 -4.60 -4.08 8.34
CA ILE A 21 -4.74 -2.62 8.38
C ILE A 21 -3.37 -1.95 8.50
N SER A 22 -2.52 -2.45 9.39
CA SER A 22 -1.16 -1.91 9.56
C SER A 22 -0.33 -2.05 8.28
N LEU A 23 -0.39 -3.21 7.64
CA LEU A 23 0.31 -3.47 6.39
C LEU A 23 -0.24 -2.59 5.27
N ALA A 24 -1.56 -2.46 5.18
CA ALA A 24 -2.21 -1.61 4.18
C ALA A 24 -1.82 -0.15 4.36
N PHE A 25 -1.77 0.33 5.59
CA PHE A 25 -1.35 1.70 5.89
C PHE A 25 0.09 1.96 5.44
N ARG A 26 1.02 1.06 5.79
CA ARG A 26 2.43 1.19 5.41
C ARG A 26 2.60 1.17 3.90
N THR A 27 1.92 0.24 3.24
CA THR A 27 2.01 0.10 1.78
C THR A 27 1.38 1.31 1.09
N ALA A 28 0.23 1.78 1.58
CA ALA A 28 -0.40 2.99 1.05
C ALA A 28 0.49 4.22 1.25
N HIS A 29 1.21 4.30 2.36
CA HIS A 29 2.17 5.38 2.60
C HIS A 29 3.30 5.34 1.56
N LEU A 30 3.81 4.16 1.24
CA LEU A 30 4.83 4.01 0.20
C LEU A 30 4.29 4.37 -1.18
N LEU A 31 3.02 4.06 -1.46
CA LEU A 31 2.38 4.39 -2.74
C LEU A 31 2.16 5.88 -2.91
N THR A 32 1.72 6.56 -1.87
CA THR A 32 1.30 7.96 -1.93
C THR A 32 2.38 8.93 -1.49
N ALA A 33 3.37 8.47 -0.75
CA ALA A 33 4.37 9.29 -0.07
C ALA A 33 3.72 10.32 0.88
N SER A 34 2.51 10.04 1.35
CA SER A 34 1.76 10.93 2.24
C SER A 34 1.04 10.11 3.29
N VAL A 35 1.32 10.38 4.56
CA VAL A 35 0.66 9.74 5.69
C VAL A 35 -0.84 10.04 5.65
N HIS A 36 -1.20 11.27 5.35
CA HIS A 36 -2.60 11.69 5.30
C HIS A 36 -3.39 10.94 4.22
N GLN A 37 -2.83 10.83 3.02
CA GLN A 37 -3.47 10.08 1.94
C GLN A 37 -3.57 8.59 2.26
N ALA A 38 -2.55 8.05 2.91
CA ALA A 38 -2.57 6.66 3.36
C ALA A 38 -3.69 6.42 4.38
N GLU A 39 -3.88 7.33 5.31
CA GLU A 39 -4.97 7.25 6.27
C GLU A 39 -6.33 7.28 5.59
N ILE A 40 -6.53 8.18 4.64
CA ILE A 40 -7.78 8.28 3.89
C ILE A 40 -8.04 6.98 3.12
N ALA A 41 -7.02 6.43 2.47
CA ALA A 41 -7.17 5.20 1.69
C ALA A 41 -7.59 4.03 2.59
N VAL A 42 -6.95 3.88 3.73
CA VAL A 42 -7.26 2.81 4.67
C VAL A 42 -8.66 3.01 5.27
N LEU A 43 -9.02 4.24 5.64
CA LEU A 43 -10.36 4.52 6.18
C LEU A 43 -11.45 4.21 5.17
N LYS A 44 -11.25 4.54 3.90
CA LYS A 44 -12.20 4.19 2.83
C LYS A 44 -12.36 2.68 2.69
N ALA A 45 -11.25 1.96 2.77
CA ALA A 45 -11.27 0.50 2.69
C ALA A 45 -12.04 -0.10 3.87
N ILE A 46 -11.82 0.44 5.07
CA ILE A 46 -12.52 -0.02 6.29
C ILE A 46 -14.01 0.26 6.18
N GLU A 47 -14.40 1.44 5.69
CA GLU A 47 -15.81 1.81 5.53
C GLU A 47 -16.56 0.86 4.59
N SER A 48 -15.90 0.38 3.54
CA SER A 48 -16.51 -0.52 2.57
C SER A 48 -16.33 -1.99 2.92
N PHE A 49 -15.61 -2.30 3.99
CA PHE A 49 -15.30 -3.66 4.37
C PHE A 49 -16.46 -4.30 5.13
N ASP A 50 -16.86 -5.51 4.68
CA ASP A 50 -17.86 -6.32 5.34
C ASP A 50 -17.16 -7.47 6.08
N PRO A 51 -17.09 -7.42 7.43
CA PRO A 51 -16.39 -8.46 8.19
C PRO A 51 -16.97 -9.87 8.02
N ASP A 52 -18.24 -9.96 7.63
CA ASP A 52 -18.91 -11.25 7.46
C ASP A 52 -18.72 -11.83 6.07
N GLY A 53 -18.48 -11.00 5.06
CA GLY A 53 -18.40 -11.45 3.67
C GLY A 53 -17.05 -11.24 3.01
N ASP A 54 -16.27 -10.28 3.46
CA ASP A 54 -15.01 -9.91 2.81
C ASP A 54 -13.81 -10.54 3.52
N SER A 55 -12.78 -10.87 2.73
CA SER A 55 -11.51 -11.38 3.27
C SER A 55 -10.56 -10.23 3.61
N GLU A 56 -9.51 -10.54 4.37
CA GLU A 56 -8.44 -9.58 4.67
C GLU A 56 -7.75 -9.10 3.40
N GLN A 57 -7.62 -9.97 2.41
CA GLN A 57 -7.05 -9.61 1.12
C GLN A 57 -7.92 -8.58 0.39
N THR A 58 -9.23 -8.69 0.50
CA THR A 58 -10.18 -7.72 -0.06
C THR A 58 -9.97 -6.35 0.59
N LEU A 59 -9.80 -6.31 1.90
CA LEU A 59 -9.51 -5.08 2.64
C LEU A 59 -8.21 -4.44 2.16
N PHE A 60 -7.15 -5.25 2.05
CA PHE A 60 -5.85 -4.78 1.58
C PHE A 60 -5.93 -4.22 0.16
N GLN A 61 -6.57 -4.95 -0.74
CA GLN A 61 -6.72 -4.50 -2.13
C GLN A 61 -7.54 -3.23 -2.25
N ALA A 62 -8.60 -3.09 -1.44
CA ALA A 62 -9.41 -1.88 -1.42
C ALA A 62 -8.58 -0.67 -0.97
N ALA A 63 -7.73 -0.84 0.03
CA ALA A 63 -6.85 0.22 0.50
C ALA A 63 -5.83 0.61 -0.57
N MET A 64 -5.25 -0.37 -1.27
CA MET A 64 -4.30 -0.11 -2.36
C MET A 64 -4.98 0.61 -3.52
N HIS A 65 -6.18 0.17 -3.88
CA HIS A 65 -6.96 0.81 -4.94
C HIS A 65 -7.27 2.26 -4.59
N ALA A 66 -7.70 2.52 -3.37
CA ALA A 66 -7.99 3.87 -2.89
C ALA A 66 -6.72 4.73 -2.88
N ALA A 67 -5.56 4.16 -2.51
CA ALA A 67 -4.30 4.88 -2.51
C ALA A 67 -3.86 5.28 -3.92
N VAL A 68 -4.09 4.41 -4.91
CA VAL A 68 -3.70 4.67 -6.30
C VAL A 68 -4.67 5.64 -6.98
N HIS A 69 -5.98 5.50 -6.73
CA HIS A 69 -7.03 6.23 -7.44
C HIS A 69 -7.69 7.33 -6.62
N GLY A 70 -7.27 7.51 -5.37
CA GLY A 70 -7.80 8.55 -4.50
C GLY A 70 -7.37 9.95 -4.94
N PRO A 71 -8.12 10.99 -4.49
CA PRO A 71 -7.77 12.36 -4.83
C PRO A 71 -6.42 12.74 -4.24
N VAL A 72 -5.58 13.37 -5.06
CA VAL A 72 -4.29 13.90 -4.62
C VAL A 72 -4.52 15.29 -4.05
N ASP A 73 -4.30 15.47 -2.75
CA ASP A 73 -4.38 16.79 -2.14
C ASP A 73 -2.99 17.39 -2.08
N VAL A 74 -2.69 18.23 -3.07
CA VAL A 74 -1.38 18.85 -3.23
C VAL A 74 -1.04 19.76 -2.04
N LYS A 75 -2.04 20.36 -1.41
CA LYS A 75 -1.82 21.26 -0.27
C LYS A 75 -1.30 20.54 0.96
N LEU A 76 -1.69 19.29 1.15
CA LEU A 76 -1.27 18.49 2.30
C LEU A 76 0.12 17.89 2.11
N GLN A 77 0.56 17.71 0.85
CA GLN A 77 1.91 17.21 0.58
C GLN A 77 2.99 18.20 1.01
N SER A 78 2.73 19.50 0.92
CA SER A 78 3.70 20.51 1.30
C SER A 78 3.78 20.72 2.81
N ALA A 79 2.78 20.28 3.58
CA ALA A 79 2.74 20.44 5.02
C ALA A 79 3.34 19.24 5.77
N SER A 80 3.71 18.19 5.07
CA SER A 80 4.15 16.97 5.71
C SER A 80 5.66 16.93 5.91
N SER A 81 6.11 17.68 6.88
CA SER A 81 7.41 17.42 7.50
C SER A 81 7.26 16.32 8.55
N GLN A 82 6.53 15.27 8.24
CA GLN A 82 6.32 14.20 9.20
C GLN A 82 7.54 13.29 9.27
N PRO A 83 7.91 12.88 10.50
CA PRO A 83 9.02 11.96 10.63
C PRO A 83 8.72 10.65 9.91
N ALA A 84 9.67 10.16 9.14
CA ALA A 84 9.57 8.91 8.40
C ALA A 84 9.60 7.69 9.34
N SER A 85 9.06 7.83 10.57
CA SER A 85 9.13 6.82 11.60
C SER A 85 8.29 5.59 11.33
N PHE A 86 7.36 5.68 10.36
CA PHE A 86 6.50 4.56 9.98
C PHE A 86 7.09 3.66 8.91
N VAL A 87 8.18 4.09 8.29
CA VAL A 87 8.80 3.36 7.18
C VAL A 87 10.18 2.88 7.61
N PRO A 88 10.49 1.59 7.44
CA PRO A 88 11.85 1.10 7.69
C PRO A 88 12.90 1.89 6.90
N VAL A 89 14.07 2.05 7.47
CA VAL A 89 15.17 2.81 6.86
C VAL A 89 15.47 2.31 5.45
N GLU A 90 15.38 1.01 5.24
CA GLU A 90 15.65 0.37 3.95
C GLU A 90 14.65 0.78 2.87
N LEU A 91 13.46 1.21 3.25
CA LEU A 91 12.40 1.60 2.32
C LEU A 91 12.21 3.11 2.21
N GLN A 92 12.97 3.90 2.96
CA GLN A 92 12.82 5.36 2.91
C GLN A 92 13.18 5.92 1.54
N SER A 93 14.12 5.32 0.84
CA SER A 93 14.49 5.75 -0.50
C SER A 93 13.37 5.54 -1.52
N VAL A 94 12.43 4.64 -1.24
CA VAL A 94 11.24 4.46 -2.08
C VAL A 94 10.40 5.74 -2.11
N LEU A 95 10.31 6.44 -1.00
CA LEU A 95 9.55 7.69 -0.90
C LEU A 95 10.13 8.80 -1.76
N ASP A 96 11.43 8.73 -2.08
CA ASP A 96 12.12 9.72 -2.91
C ASP A 96 11.97 9.45 -4.40
N LEU A 97 11.45 8.29 -4.80
CA LEU A 97 11.19 7.97 -6.20
C LEU A 97 10.07 8.85 -6.75
N SER A 98 10.11 9.12 -8.06
CA SER A 98 9.00 9.76 -8.73
C SER A 98 7.73 8.90 -8.60
N GLN A 99 6.58 9.52 -8.75
CA GLN A 99 5.29 8.85 -8.54
C GLN A 99 5.14 7.58 -9.37
N ASP A 100 5.49 7.63 -10.65
CA ASP A 100 5.36 6.47 -11.54
C ASP A 100 6.30 5.34 -11.15
N LEU A 101 7.55 5.66 -10.84
CA LEU A 101 8.53 4.67 -10.41
C LEU A 101 8.12 4.03 -9.09
N ARG A 102 7.68 4.87 -8.15
CA ARG A 102 7.27 4.43 -6.82
C ARG A 102 6.07 3.48 -6.88
N ARG A 103 5.04 3.87 -7.64
CA ARG A 103 3.84 3.04 -7.80
C ARG A 103 4.16 1.69 -8.43
N CYS A 104 4.91 1.69 -9.51
CA CYS A 104 5.28 0.44 -10.18
C CYS A 104 6.12 -0.44 -9.27
N PHE A 105 7.08 0.12 -8.56
CA PHE A 105 7.91 -0.65 -7.62
C PHE A 105 7.07 -1.25 -6.50
N VAL A 106 6.25 -0.45 -5.84
CA VAL A 106 5.45 -0.92 -4.70
C VAL A 106 4.48 -2.02 -5.14
N LEU A 107 3.75 -1.79 -6.22
CA LEU A 107 2.75 -2.77 -6.66
C LEU A 107 3.38 -4.04 -7.22
N ARG A 108 4.47 -3.92 -7.98
CA ARG A 108 5.11 -5.08 -8.60
C ARG A 108 5.97 -5.88 -7.62
N VAL A 109 6.77 -5.19 -6.81
CA VAL A 109 7.78 -5.84 -5.99
C VAL A 109 7.27 -6.11 -4.58
N LEU A 110 6.69 -5.12 -3.92
CA LEU A 110 6.27 -5.26 -2.53
C LEU A 110 4.92 -5.96 -2.39
N VAL A 111 3.97 -5.61 -3.24
CA VAL A 111 2.63 -6.23 -3.24
C VAL A 111 2.63 -7.55 -4.01
N GLY A 112 3.45 -7.66 -5.06
CA GLY A 112 3.52 -8.86 -5.87
C GLY A 112 2.45 -8.94 -6.95
N MET A 113 1.89 -7.80 -7.37
CA MET A 113 0.89 -7.73 -8.40
C MET A 113 1.48 -8.06 -9.77
N SER A 114 0.72 -8.73 -10.65
CA SER A 114 1.18 -9.02 -12.00
C SER A 114 1.36 -7.74 -12.82
N ARG A 115 2.21 -7.81 -13.88
CA ARG A 115 2.43 -6.67 -14.78
C ARG A 115 1.14 -6.20 -15.42
N GLN A 116 0.32 -7.15 -15.83
CA GLN A 116 -0.96 -6.87 -16.48
C GLN A 116 -1.92 -6.15 -15.53
N ALA A 117 -1.99 -6.61 -14.28
CA ALA A 117 -2.83 -5.98 -13.27
C ALA A 117 -2.33 -4.58 -12.93
N CYS A 118 -1.00 -4.40 -12.78
CA CYS A 118 -0.41 -3.07 -12.59
C CYS A 118 -0.74 -2.13 -13.74
N ALA A 119 -0.59 -2.61 -14.97
CA ALA A 119 -0.88 -1.81 -16.15
C ALA A 119 -2.32 -1.32 -16.16
N ARG A 120 -3.26 -2.21 -15.80
CA ARG A 120 -4.68 -1.84 -15.72
C ARG A 120 -4.95 -0.82 -14.59
N TRP A 121 -4.36 -1.05 -13.43
CA TRP A 121 -4.56 -0.16 -12.28
C TRP A 121 -3.99 1.23 -12.52
N LEU A 122 -2.81 1.31 -13.13
CA LEU A 122 -2.11 2.57 -13.34
C LEU A 122 -2.43 3.20 -14.70
N ARG A 123 -3.22 2.53 -15.52
CA ARG A 123 -3.56 2.98 -16.90
C ARG A 123 -2.30 3.18 -17.75
N LEU A 124 -1.38 2.22 -17.62
CA LEU A 124 -0.14 2.20 -18.37
C LEU A 124 -0.09 0.97 -19.26
N THR A 125 0.85 0.96 -20.21
CA THR A 125 1.14 -0.26 -20.97
C THR A 125 2.00 -1.19 -20.12
N VAL A 126 2.00 -2.48 -20.44
CA VAL A 126 2.84 -3.46 -19.77
C VAL A 126 4.32 -3.10 -19.93
N CYS A 127 4.71 -2.62 -21.11
CA CYS A 127 6.07 -2.17 -21.38
C CYS A 127 6.47 -1.00 -20.48
N SER A 128 5.57 -0.04 -20.25
CA SER A 128 5.81 1.08 -19.35
C SER A 128 5.98 0.62 -17.92
N VAL A 129 5.15 -0.33 -17.47
CA VAL A 129 5.26 -0.90 -16.12
C VAL A 129 6.64 -1.55 -15.93
N ASP A 130 7.07 -2.36 -16.89
CA ASP A 130 8.39 -3.01 -16.83
C ASP A 130 9.51 -1.97 -16.82
N HIS A 131 9.42 -0.96 -17.67
CA HIS A 131 10.41 0.11 -17.75
C HIS A 131 10.52 0.86 -16.41
N TYR A 132 9.39 1.29 -15.85
CA TYR A 132 9.39 2.04 -14.58
C TYR A 132 9.86 1.16 -13.41
N THR A 133 9.49 -0.10 -13.41
CA THR A 133 9.94 -1.03 -12.36
C THR A 133 11.46 -1.20 -12.41
N CYS A 134 12.02 -1.40 -13.60
CA CYS A 134 13.47 -1.51 -13.78
C CYS A 134 14.18 -0.21 -13.39
N ALA A 135 13.64 0.93 -13.81
CA ALA A 135 14.21 2.23 -13.47
C ALA A 135 14.20 2.46 -11.95
N ALA A 136 13.12 2.08 -11.29
CA ALA A 136 13.02 2.18 -9.83
C ALA A 136 14.07 1.31 -9.14
N LEU A 137 14.24 0.07 -9.59
CA LEU A 137 15.24 -0.83 -9.03
C LEU A 137 16.65 -0.28 -9.22
N GLN A 138 16.94 0.32 -10.37
CA GLN A 138 18.24 0.95 -10.62
C GLN A 138 18.46 2.14 -9.69
N CYS A 139 17.46 3.00 -9.53
CA CYS A 139 17.56 4.13 -8.61
C CYS A 139 17.81 3.67 -7.18
N LEU A 140 17.09 2.65 -6.73
CA LEU A 140 17.24 2.14 -5.37
C LEU A 140 18.60 1.47 -5.16
N ALA A 141 19.14 0.83 -6.20
CA ALA A 141 20.47 0.23 -6.13
C ALA A 141 21.58 1.28 -6.02
N GLU A 142 21.39 2.43 -6.69
CA GLU A 142 22.36 3.54 -6.61
C GLU A 142 22.33 4.25 -5.27
N PHE A 143 21.15 4.37 -4.64
CA PHE A 143 20.99 5.05 -3.36
C PHE A 143 21.03 4.07 -2.18
N GLY A 144 21.09 2.76 -2.43
CA GLY A 144 21.17 1.76 -1.39
C GLY A 144 22.54 1.78 -0.67
N PRO A 145 22.57 1.36 0.60
CA PRO A 145 23.82 1.28 1.35
C PRO A 145 24.79 0.27 0.78
#